data_8c781ec9e0d689eeaaa388ffce673a73
#
_entry.id   8c781ec9e0d689eeaaa388ffce673a73
#
_cell.length_a   1.000
_cell.length_b   1.000
_cell.length_c   1.000
_cell.angle_alpha   90.00
_cell.angle_beta   90.00
_cell.angle_gamma   90.00
#
_symmetry.space_group_name_H-M   'P 1'
#
loop_
_entity.id
_entity.type
_entity.pdbx_description
1 polymer ?
#
loop_
_entity_poly.entity_id
_entity_poly.type
_entity_poly.pdbx_seq_one_letter_code
_entity_poly.pdbx_strand_id
1 'polypeptide(L)'
;MKNTLDATKQESINSFLHFLVVERGFSNNTLDAYRNDLHQFMEYLDSNTGKRNRTPTWQDVDTSMLSEYVYDLRSAKSYRDSTTARKVAAIKSFFSFLLDEGFLYNDPSRSLSAPRPERNLPKYLSPEEVDTLLEKAKGLDSGEGQRDWAIIELLYATGIRVTELVSLNTEDV
;
A
#
# COMPACT_ATOMS: atom_id res chain seq x y z
N MET A 1 -11.53 -26.79 -13.19
CA MET A 1 -11.27 -25.63 -14.05
C MET A 1 -11.05 -24.32 -13.27
N LYS A 2 -11.72 -24.07 -12.13
CA LYS A 2 -11.46 -22.88 -11.27
C LYS A 2 -9.99 -22.77 -10.81
N ASN A 3 -9.39 -23.88 -10.35
CA ASN A 3 -8.03 -23.87 -9.78
C ASN A 3 -6.90 -23.47 -10.75
N THR A 4 -7.05 -23.72 -12.05
CA THR A 4 -5.97 -23.42 -13.01
C THR A 4 -5.95 -21.95 -13.42
N LEU A 5 -7.13 -21.30 -13.53
CA LEU A 5 -7.25 -19.87 -13.84
C LEU A 5 -6.82 -19.00 -12.66
N ASP A 6 -7.12 -19.42 -11.43
CA ASP A 6 -6.72 -18.71 -10.22
C ASP A 6 -5.21 -18.84 -9.99
N ALA A 7 -4.62 -20.01 -10.27
CA ALA A 7 -3.17 -20.19 -10.26
C ALA A 7 -2.47 -19.22 -11.23
N THR A 8 -2.99 -19.08 -12.45
CA THR A 8 -2.43 -18.19 -13.47
C THR A 8 -2.55 -16.69 -13.07
N LYS A 9 -3.68 -16.30 -12.44
CA LYS A 9 -3.84 -14.92 -11.94
C LYS A 9 -2.85 -14.63 -10.81
N GLN A 10 -2.70 -15.56 -9.88
CA GLN A 10 -1.77 -15.43 -8.76
C GLN A 10 -0.31 -15.40 -9.24
N GLU A 11 0.05 -16.21 -10.23
CA GLU A 11 1.38 -16.22 -10.82
C GLU A 11 1.72 -14.86 -11.46
N SER A 12 0.77 -14.24 -12.14
CA SER A 12 0.96 -12.89 -12.71
C SER A 12 1.21 -11.83 -11.63
N ILE A 13 0.48 -11.89 -10.51
CA ILE A 13 0.73 -10.99 -9.36
C ILE A 13 2.12 -11.24 -8.78
N ASN A 14 2.53 -12.50 -8.59
CA ASN A 14 3.84 -12.81 -8.06
C ASN A 14 4.98 -12.35 -8.98
N SER A 15 4.83 -12.52 -10.30
CA SER A 15 5.79 -12.04 -11.29
C SER A 15 5.91 -10.52 -11.25
N PHE A 16 4.80 -9.81 -11.15
CA PHE A 16 4.79 -8.35 -11.00
C PHE A 16 5.48 -7.90 -9.71
N LEU A 17 5.20 -8.54 -8.56
CA LEU A 17 5.86 -8.19 -7.31
C LEU A 17 7.37 -8.45 -7.38
N HIS A 18 7.79 -9.53 -8.03
CA HIS A 18 9.21 -9.81 -8.28
C HIS A 18 9.85 -8.72 -9.16
N PHE A 19 9.18 -8.30 -10.23
CA PHE A 19 9.61 -7.18 -11.08
C PHE A 19 9.81 -5.89 -10.26
N LEU A 20 8.88 -5.57 -9.36
CA LEU A 20 9.00 -4.37 -8.51
C LEU A 20 10.22 -4.43 -7.57
N VAL A 21 10.60 -5.62 -7.10
CA VAL A 21 11.82 -5.79 -6.28
C VAL A 21 13.07 -5.58 -7.14
N VAL A 22 13.17 -6.33 -8.23
CA VAL A 22 14.42 -6.45 -8.99
C VAL A 22 14.69 -5.19 -9.82
N GLU A 23 13.64 -4.71 -10.53
CA GLU A 23 13.80 -3.61 -11.50
C GLU A 23 13.52 -2.23 -10.90
N ARG A 24 12.75 -2.16 -9.82
CA ARG A 24 12.30 -0.88 -9.24
C ARG A 24 12.79 -0.62 -7.82
N GLY A 25 13.37 -1.60 -7.15
CA GLY A 25 13.92 -1.46 -5.81
C GLY A 25 12.89 -1.09 -4.73
N PHE A 26 11.64 -1.57 -4.87
CA PHE A 26 10.57 -1.24 -3.93
C PHE A 26 10.83 -1.87 -2.56
N SER A 27 10.52 -1.12 -1.49
CA SER A 27 10.60 -1.63 -0.13
C SER A 27 9.57 -2.73 0.16
N ASN A 28 9.87 -3.62 1.10
CA ASN A 28 8.96 -4.69 1.52
C ASN A 28 7.57 -4.16 1.91
N ASN A 29 7.49 -3.04 2.62
CA ASN A 29 6.21 -2.43 3.01
C ASN A 29 5.37 -2.02 1.79
N THR A 30 6.01 -1.51 0.73
CA THR A 30 5.30 -1.16 -0.52
C THR A 30 4.84 -2.39 -1.26
N LEU A 31 5.68 -3.44 -1.29
CA LEU A 31 5.32 -4.73 -1.91
C LEU A 31 4.13 -5.38 -1.22
N ASP A 32 4.10 -5.39 0.11
CA ASP A 32 3.00 -5.94 0.89
C ASP A 32 1.71 -5.14 0.68
N ALA A 33 1.82 -3.82 0.59
CA ALA A 33 0.67 -2.98 0.26
C ALA A 33 0.12 -3.29 -1.15
N TYR A 34 0.99 -3.43 -2.15
CA TYR A 34 0.60 -3.75 -3.53
C TYR A 34 0.04 -5.17 -3.63
N ARG A 35 0.67 -6.14 -2.95
CA ARG A 35 0.16 -7.51 -2.85
C ARG A 35 -1.28 -7.52 -2.33
N ASN A 36 -1.51 -6.88 -1.19
CA ASN A 36 -2.83 -6.81 -0.59
C ASN A 36 -3.87 -6.11 -1.49
N ASP A 37 -3.46 -5.04 -2.18
CA ASP A 37 -4.35 -4.31 -3.08
C ASP A 37 -4.77 -5.15 -4.29
N LEU A 38 -3.82 -5.87 -4.90
CA LEU A 38 -4.09 -6.73 -6.06
C LEU A 38 -4.87 -7.98 -5.68
N HIS A 39 -4.61 -8.57 -4.50
CA HIS A 39 -5.43 -9.69 -4.00
C HIS A 39 -6.87 -9.27 -3.77
N GLN A 40 -7.11 -8.11 -3.14
CA GLN A 40 -8.47 -7.59 -2.96
C GLN A 40 -9.18 -7.32 -4.29
N PHE A 41 -8.44 -6.86 -5.29
CA PHE A 41 -9.01 -6.68 -6.63
C PHE A 41 -9.34 -8.02 -7.28
N MET A 42 -8.49 -9.01 -7.17
CA MET A 42 -8.72 -10.37 -7.65
C MET A 42 -9.97 -10.99 -6.99
N GLU A 43 -10.09 -10.89 -5.67
CA GLU A 43 -11.27 -11.34 -4.90
C GLU A 43 -12.55 -10.64 -5.35
N TYR A 44 -12.49 -9.34 -5.61
CA TYR A 44 -13.62 -8.58 -6.14
C TYR A 44 -14.08 -9.12 -7.51
N LEU A 45 -13.14 -9.37 -8.43
CA LEU A 45 -13.44 -9.97 -9.72
C LEU A 45 -14.09 -11.35 -9.59
N ASP A 46 -13.61 -12.17 -8.65
CA ASP A 46 -14.12 -13.51 -8.41
C ASP A 46 -15.51 -13.49 -7.77
N SER A 47 -15.77 -12.56 -6.85
CA SER A 47 -17.06 -12.38 -6.19
C SER A 47 -18.16 -11.89 -7.15
N ASN A 48 -17.80 -11.10 -8.16
CA ASN A 48 -18.73 -10.57 -9.14
C ASN A 48 -18.97 -11.48 -10.35
N THR A 49 -18.51 -12.74 -10.27
CA THR A 49 -18.69 -13.78 -11.33
C THR A 49 -20.16 -14.10 -11.62
N GLY A 50 -21.08 -13.89 -10.65
CA GLY A 50 -22.51 -14.19 -10.80
C GLY A 50 -23.23 -13.43 -11.93
N LYS A 51 -22.64 -12.32 -12.42
CA LYS A 51 -23.14 -11.58 -13.59
C LYS A 51 -22.54 -12.09 -14.93
N ARG A 52 -21.55 -12.95 -14.89
CA ARG A 52 -20.72 -13.34 -16.06
C ARG A 52 -20.39 -14.82 -16.03
N ASN A 53 -21.21 -15.72 -16.24
CA ASN A 53 -21.06 -17.20 -16.35
C ASN A 53 -19.66 -17.85 -16.18
N ARG A 54 -18.57 -17.09 -15.96
CA ARG A 54 -17.20 -17.55 -15.72
C ARG A 54 -16.39 -16.50 -14.94
N THR A 55 -15.39 -16.96 -14.20
CA THR A 55 -14.37 -16.12 -13.56
C THR A 55 -13.54 -15.38 -14.63
N PRO A 56 -13.44 -14.05 -14.61
CA PRO A 56 -12.66 -13.31 -15.58
C PRO A 56 -11.15 -13.59 -15.42
N THR A 57 -10.44 -13.67 -16.54
CA THR A 57 -8.97 -13.61 -16.61
C THR A 57 -8.52 -12.14 -16.65
N TRP A 58 -7.20 -11.89 -16.59
CA TRP A 58 -6.68 -10.52 -16.75
C TRP A 58 -7.01 -9.92 -18.11
N GLN A 59 -7.09 -10.74 -19.17
CA GLN A 59 -7.48 -10.31 -20.52
C GLN A 59 -8.96 -9.91 -20.64
N ASP A 60 -9.80 -10.40 -19.73
CA ASP A 60 -11.24 -10.07 -19.71
C ASP A 60 -11.55 -8.78 -18.96
N VAL A 61 -10.56 -8.22 -18.25
CA VAL A 61 -10.75 -6.98 -17.49
C VAL A 61 -10.81 -5.80 -18.43
N ASP A 62 -11.89 -5.05 -18.35
CA ASP A 62 -12.11 -3.82 -19.09
C ASP A 62 -12.18 -2.58 -18.17
N THR A 63 -12.19 -1.40 -18.79
CA THR A 63 -12.26 -0.13 -18.06
C THR A 63 -13.55 0.00 -17.21
N SER A 64 -14.67 -0.60 -17.63
CA SER A 64 -15.91 -0.58 -16.87
C SER A 64 -15.77 -1.33 -15.57
N MET A 65 -15.18 -2.54 -15.60
CA MET A 65 -14.92 -3.34 -14.40
C MET A 65 -14.01 -2.64 -13.40
N LEU A 66 -12.99 -1.95 -13.90
CA LEU A 66 -12.09 -1.14 -13.06
C LEU A 66 -12.82 0.04 -12.43
N SER A 67 -13.68 0.71 -13.18
CA SER A 67 -14.49 1.84 -12.69
C SER A 67 -15.50 1.40 -11.64
N GLU A 68 -16.17 0.25 -11.87
CA GLU A 68 -17.08 -0.37 -10.88
C GLU A 68 -16.35 -0.72 -9.58
N TYR A 69 -15.13 -1.28 -9.68
CA TYR A 69 -14.32 -1.56 -8.50
C TYR A 69 -13.97 -0.29 -7.72
N VAL A 70 -13.52 0.77 -8.40
CA VAL A 70 -13.22 2.06 -7.74
C VAL A 70 -14.46 2.64 -7.07
N TYR A 71 -15.63 2.52 -7.70
CA TYR A 71 -16.89 2.93 -7.10
C TYR A 71 -17.19 2.11 -5.83
N ASP A 72 -17.02 0.79 -5.87
CA ASP A 72 -17.22 -0.11 -4.72
C ASP A 72 -16.30 0.25 -3.55
N LEU A 73 -15.02 0.53 -3.81
CA LEU A 73 -14.07 0.97 -2.79
C LEU A 73 -14.54 2.23 -2.03
N ARG A 74 -15.19 3.15 -2.72
CA ARG A 74 -15.66 4.41 -2.13
C ARG A 74 -17.03 4.29 -1.49
N SER A 75 -17.96 3.58 -2.12
CA SER A 75 -19.36 3.50 -1.70
C SER A 75 -19.60 2.40 -0.67
N ALA A 76 -19.27 1.16 -0.98
CA ALA A 76 -19.55 0.01 -0.11
C ALA A 76 -18.50 -0.18 0.98
N LYS A 77 -17.21 0.00 0.66
CA LYS A 77 -16.11 -0.17 1.63
C LYS A 77 -15.72 1.11 2.35
N SER A 78 -16.22 2.26 1.93
CA SER A 78 -15.99 3.58 2.55
C SER A 78 -14.50 3.90 2.79
N TYR A 79 -13.61 3.44 1.89
CA TYR A 79 -12.19 3.76 2.00
C TYR A 79 -11.92 5.25 1.79
N ARG A 80 -10.93 5.78 2.52
CA ARG A 80 -10.45 7.14 2.32
C ARG A 80 -9.89 7.32 0.90
N ASP A 81 -9.97 8.54 0.37
CA ASP A 81 -9.45 8.85 -0.98
C ASP A 81 -7.97 8.51 -1.14
N SER A 82 -7.14 8.67 -0.10
CA SER A 82 -5.73 8.27 -0.12
C SER A 82 -5.54 6.76 -0.30
N THR A 83 -6.33 5.94 0.40
CA THR A 83 -6.31 4.48 0.27
C THR A 83 -6.79 4.05 -1.11
N THR A 84 -7.89 4.64 -1.59
CA THR A 84 -8.41 4.36 -2.94
C THR A 84 -7.42 4.77 -4.03
N ALA A 85 -6.76 5.92 -3.89
CA ALA A 85 -5.74 6.38 -4.83
C ALA A 85 -4.54 5.41 -4.89
N ARG A 86 -4.07 4.88 -3.74
CA ARG A 86 -2.99 3.88 -3.70
C ARG A 86 -3.40 2.58 -4.40
N LYS A 87 -4.63 2.10 -4.15
CA LYS A 87 -5.17 0.89 -4.81
C LYS A 87 -5.26 1.06 -6.33
N VAL A 88 -5.72 2.22 -6.79
CA VAL A 88 -5.74 2.56 -8.22
C VAL A 88 -4.32 2.60 -8.79
N ALA A 89 -3.35 3.16 -8.06
CA ALA A 89 -1.96 3.20 -8.50
C ALA A 89 -1.36 1.78 -8.63
N ALA A 90 -1.63 0.88 -7.68
CA ALA A 90 -1.21 -0.52 -7.74
C ALA A 90 -1.80 -1.23 -8.97
N ILE A 91 -3.10 -1.06 -9.23
CA ILE A 91 -3.78 -1.62 -10.40
C ILE A 91 -3.17 -1.09 -11.71
N LYS A 92 -2.96 0.22 -11.82
CA LYS A 92 -2.36 0.83 -13.03
C LYS A 92 -0.94 0.32 -13.26
N SER A 93 -0.13 0.21 -12.22
CA SER A 93 1.22 -0.32 -12.32
C SER A 93 1.21 -1.79 -12.75
N PHE A 94 0.27 -2.58 -12.24
CA PHE A 94 0.12 -3.99 -12.60
C PHE A 94 -0.32 -4.18 -14.06
N PHE A 95 -1.33 -3.45 -14.53
CA PHE A 95 -1.80 -3.56 -15.91
C PHE A 95 -0.77 -3.03 -16.91
N SER A 96 -0.01 -1.98 -16.56
CA SER A 96 1.14 -1.55 -17.36
C SER A 96 2.19 -2.66 -17.48
N PHE A 97 2.55 -3.33 -16.37
CA PHE A 97 3.45 -4.47 -16.39
C PHE A 97 2.94 -5.60 -17.29
N LEU A 98 1.66 -5.97 -17.19
CA LEU A 98 1.07 -7.02 -18.03
C LEU A 98 1.10 -6.66 -19.53
N LEU A 99 0.94 -5.38 -19.87
CA LEU A 99 1.07 -4.90 -21.22
C LEU A 99 2.52 -4.98 -21.71
N ASP A 100 3.48 -4.51 -20.90
CA ASP A 100 4.92 -4.49 -21.23
C ASP A 100 5.46 -5.92 -21.40
N GLU A 101 4.97 -6.88 -20.64
CA GLU A 101 5.29 -8.32 -20.76
C GLU A 101 4.53 -9.03 -21.89
N GLY A 102 3.66 -8.34 -22.62
CA GLY A 102 2.91 -8.90 -23.75
C GLY A 102 1.75 -9.82 -23.35
N PHE A 103 1.35 -9.86 -22.08
CA PHE A 103 0.15 -10.60 -21.63
C PHE A 103 -1.15 -9.94 -22.09
N LEU A 104 -1.11 -8.64 -22.37
CA LEU A 104 -2.25 -7.84 -22.82
C LEU A 104 -1.91 -7.11 -24.13
N TYR A 105 -2.93 -6.85 -24.93
CA TYR A 105 -2.81 -6.04 -26.15
C TYR A 105 -3.03 -4.53 -25.90
N ASN A 106 -3.74 -4.20 -24.81
CA ASN A 106 -4.02 -2.82 -24.38
C ASN A 106 -4.17 -2.77 -22.87
N ASP A 107 -3.88 -1.62 -22.28
CA ASP A 107 -4.02 -1.37 -20.85
C ASP A 107 -5.43 -0.82 -20.54
N PRO A 108 -6.30 -1.63 -19.86
CA PRO A 108 -7.66 -1.20 -19.51
C PRO A 108 -7.68 -0.12 -18.41
N SER A 109 -6.56 0.05 -17.70
CA SER A 109 -6.45 1.01 -16.60
C SER A 109 -5.97 2.40 -17.05
N ARG A 110 -5.63 2.57 -18.32
CA ARG A 110 -5.05 3.82 -18.85
C ARG A 110 -5.91 5.05 -18.57
N SER A 111 -7.22 4.95 -18.74
CA SER A 111 -8.19 6.03 -18.50
C SER A 111 -8.73 6.06 -17.07
N LEU A 112 -8.35 5.12 -16.20
CA LEU A 112 -8.84 5.06 -14.84
C LEU A 112 -8.35 6.27 -14.03
N SER A 113 -9.28 7.02 -13.45
CA SER A 113 -8.97 8.18 -12.62
C SER A 113 -8.89 7.79 -11.14
N ALA A 114 -7.78 8.14 -10.51
CA ALA A 114 -7.66 8.05 -9.06
C ALA A 114 -8.32 9.26 -8.40
N PRO A 115 -8.99 9.10 -7.25
CA PRO A 115 -9.42 10.25 -6.46
C PRO A 115 -8.19 11.05 -6.04
N ARG A 116 -8.35 12.37 -5.92
CA ARG A 116 -7.28 13.24 -5.42
C ARG A 116 -7.39 13.31 -3.89
N PRO A 117 -6.43 12.73 -3.15
CA PRO A 117 -6.42 12.86 -1.70
C PRO A 117 -6.33 14.33 -1.29
N GLU A 118 -7.09 14.71 -0.29
CA GLU A 118 -6.89 16.01 0.34
C GLU A 118 -5.47 16.08 0.92
N ARG A 119 -4.76 17.14 0.58
CA ARG A 119 -3.44 17.43 1.16
C ARG A 119 -3.65 18.10 2.51
N ASN A 120 -3.87 17.29 3.54
CA ASN A 120 -3.81 17.78 4.90
C ASN A 120 -2.35 18.01 5.28
N LEU A 121 -2.04 19.22 5.74
CA LEU A 121 -0.73 19.49 6.33
C LEU A 121 -0.57 18.61 7.58
N PRO A 122 0.62 18.01 7.76
CA PRO A 122 0.89 17.26 8.98
C PRO A 122 0.65 18.14 10.22
N LYS A 123 -0.01 17.60 11.22
CA LYS A 123 -0.04 18.23 12.53
C LYS A 123 1.34 18.06 13.16
N TYR A 124 1.96 19.14 13.54
CA TYR A 124 3.24 19.14 14.24
C TYR A 124 3.02 19.56 15.70
N LEU A 125 3.92 19.16 16.56
CA LEU A 125 3.98 19.61 17.93
C LEU A 125 4.74 20.95 17.99
N SER A 126 4.31 21.87 18.87
CA SER A 126 5.11 23.06 19.16
C SER A 126 6.35 22.69 19.98
N PRO A 127 7.39 23.54 20.01
CA PRO A 127 8.56 23.30 20.86
C PRO A 127 8.16 23.06 22.33
N GLU A 128 7.21 23.83 22.86
CA GLU A 128 6.73 23.72 24.24
C GLU A 128 5.99 22.38 24.49
N GLU A 129 5.29 21.87 23.48
CA GLU A 129 4.63 20.55 23.55
C GLU A 129 5.67 19.42 23.53
N VAL A 130 6.76 19.57 22.76
CA VAL A 130 7.88 18.63 22.75
C VAL A 130 8.60 18.63 24.09
N ASP A 131 8.93 19.79 24.63
CA ASP A 131 9.56 19.92 25.96
C ASP A 131 8.70 19.27 27.05
N THR A 132 7.39 19.50 27.02
CA THR A 132 6.45 18.88 27.96
C THR A 132 6.43 17.35 27.82
N LEU A 133 6.53 16.83 26.59
CA LEU A 133 6.57 15.39 26.32
C LEU A 133 7.84 14.75 26.87
N LEU A 134 8.99 15.40 26.62
CA LEU A 134 10.30 14.96 27.11
C LEU A 134 10.38 14.95 28.64
N GLU A 135 9.88 16.02 29.30
CA GLU A 135 9.84 16.10 30.77
C GLU A 135 8.96 15.01 31.38
N LYS A 136 7.81 14.73 30.79
CA LYS A 136 6.92 13.66 31.26
C LYS A 136 7.58 12.28 31.12
N ALA A 137 8.23 12.00 30.02
CA ALA A 137 8.93 10.75 29.80
C ALA A 137 10.10 10.58 30.80
N LYS A 138 10.89 11.63 31.02
CA LYS A 138 12.01 11.66 31.97
C LYS A 138 11.56 11.48 33.42
N GLY A 139 10.36 11.95 33.78
CA GLY A 139 9.79 11.86 35.12
C GLY A 139 9.30 10.46 35.50
N LEU A 140 9.30 9.50 34.61
CA LEU A 140 8.97 8.11 34.90
C LEU A 140 10.22 7.39 35.45
N ASP A 141 10.25 7.19 36.75
CA ASP A 141 11.36 6.51 37.46
C ASP A 141 11.30 4.97 37.26
N SER A 142 11.40 4.56 36.00
CA SER A 142 11.39 3.15 35.59
C SER A 142 12.32 2.95 34.39
N GLY A 143 12.81 1.72 34.19
CA GLY A 143 13.62 1.39 33.01
C GLY A 143 12.87 1.64 31.69
N GLU A 144 11.54 1.50 31.70
CA GLU A 144 10.69 1.81 30.56
C GLU A 144 10.64 3.33 30.30
N GLY A 145 10.53 4.15 31.36
CA GLY A 145 10.55 5.61 31.23
C GLY A 145 11.88 6.13 30.69
N GLN A 146 12.99 5.58 31.12
CA GLN A 146 14.31 5.93 30.56
C GLN A 146 14.45 5.59 29.09
N ARG A 147 13.96 4.40 28.70
CA ARG A 147 13.91 3.98 27.28
C ARG A 147 13.05 4.92 26.45
N ASP A 148 11.84 5.21 26.92
CA ASP A 148 10.87 6.02 26.19
C ASP A 148 11.36 7.47 26.05
N TRP A 149 12.00 8.01 27.09
CA TRP A 149 12.67 9.31 27.02
C TRP A 149 13.79 9.31 25.97
N ALA A 150 14.69 8.32 25.99
CA ALA A 150 15.78 8.23 25.02
C ALA A 150 15.28 8.11 23.57
N ILE A 151 14.18 7.36 23.34
CA ILE A 151 13.52 7.25 22.04
C ILE A 151 13.01 8.61 21.56
N ILE A 152 12.28 9.35 22.40
CA ILE A 152 11.70 10.65 22.04
C ILE A 152 12.81 11.67 21.80
N GLU A 153 13.84 11.70 22.66
CA GLU A 153 14.99 12.60 22.54
C GLU A 153 15.72 12.37 21.20
N LEU A 154 16.01 11.10 20.86
CA LEU A 154 16.70 10.77 19.63
C LEU A 154 15.89 11.08 18.39
N LEU A 155 14.56 10.82 18.41
CA LEU A 155 13.66 11.17 17.32
C LEU A 155 13.64 12.69 17.09
N TYR A 156 13.56 13.47 18.16
CA TYR A 156 13.51 14.92 18.08
C TYR A 156 14.84 15.53 17.62
N ALA A 157 15.95 15.05 18.19
CA ALA A 157 17.28 15.56 17.88
C ALA A 157 17.74 15.27 16.43
N THR A 158 17.34 14.12 15.87
CA THR A 158 17.87 13.64 14.60
C THR A 158 16.87 13.66 13.45
N GLY A 159 15.57 13.63 13.75
CA GLY A 159 14.52 13.44 12.74
C GLY A 159 14.51 12.05 12.09
N ILE A 160 15.20 11.08 12.68
CA ILE A 160 15.24 9.68 12.22
C ILE A 160 13.84 9.06 12.21
N ARG A 161 13.56 8.16 11.27
CA ARG A 161 12.26 7.46 11.25
C ARG A 161 12.20 6.41 12.36
N VAL A 162 10.98 6.17 12.89
CA VAL A 162 10.77 5.13 13.92
C VAL A 162 11.34 3.77 13.50
N THR A 163 11.20 3.37 12.24
CA THR A 163 11.76 2.12 11.72
C THR A 163 13.29 2.11 11.71
N GLU A 164 13.92 3.24 11.42
CA GLU A 164 15.36 3.40 11.47
C GLU A 164 15.85 3.36 12.93
N LEU A 165 15.15 4.06 13.83
CA LEU A 165 15.46 4.06 15.25
C LEU A 165 15.44 2.65 15.85
N VAL A 166 14.38 1.85 15.60
CA VAL A 166 14.25 0.49 16.17
C VAL A 166 15.22 -0.52 15.54
N SER A 167 15.86 -0.16 14.42
CA SER A 167 16.89 -0.97 13.77
C SER A 167 18.32 -0.62 14.18
N LEU A 168 18.52 0.43 15.01
CA LEU A 168 19.83 0.80 15.52
C LEU A 168 20.40 -0.30 16.42
N ASN A 169 21.68 -0.56 16.23
CA ASN A 169 22.48 -1.41 17.10
C ASN A 169 23.35 -0.56 18.01
N THR A 170 23.91 -1.15 19.05
CA THR A 170 24.81 -0.46 19.99
C THR A 170 26.08 0.07 19.34
N GLU A 171 26.39 -0.39 18.13
CA GLU A 171 27.56 0.04 17.35
C GLU A 171 27.27 1.28 16.50
N ASP A 172 25.98 1.66 16.37
CA ASP A 172 25.52 2.79 15.56
C ASP A 172 25.42 4.10 16.38
N VAL A 173 25.64 4.03 17.72
CA VAL A 173 25.44 5.14 18.67
C VAL A 173 26.75 5.54 19.35
#